data_3c91d0b864bf5da34c2ce6d16f85e1d9
#
_entry.id   3c91d0b864bf5da34c2ce6d16f85e1d9
#
_cell.length_a   1.000
_cell.length_b   1.000
_cell.length_c   1.000
_cell.angle_alpha   90.00
_cell.angle_beta   90.00
_cell.angle_gamma   90.00
#
_symmetry.space_group_name_H-M   'P 1'
#
loop_
_entity.id
_entity.type
_entity.pdbx_description
1 polymer ?
#
loop_
_entity_poly.entity_id
_entity_poly.type
_entity_poly.pdbx_seq_one_letter_code
_entity_poly.pdbx_strand_id
1 'polypeptide(L)'
;MGGCQLANLALLHPRLFESLILIDPVIQGKVSVIGNVSPAFASAKRRDMWPSRAEATKGFKKSKFYQSWDPRVLDCWIEHGLRDAPTKLYPDAKDGQVTLTTTKHQEVMTFLRPNFRNKGGETEPDSADFTLSNPKLNRRTHADLTPYEQPQEPFYRGESTIVYNQLPALKPSVLYIFGSESFLTDDAIVEDKLAKTGSGVGGSGGRAEGRVDSVMVQDAGHLIPMEKVEESADHVGKWIGKEMVRYQDWEKKTQEEWGQKKGIERSVLSERFMVELNGMMAKPKAKL
;
A
#
# COMPACT_ATOMS: atom_id res chain seq x y z
N MET A 1 -4.94 -1.43 0.98
CA MET A 1 -3.74 -2.30 1.11
C MET A 1 -2.74 -2.14 -0.02
N GLY A 2 -3.11 -2.28 -1.28
CA GLY A 2 -2.20 -2.22 -2.43
C GLY A 2 -1.30 -0.98 -2.44
N GLY A 3 -1.85 0.20 -2.12
CA GLY A 3 -1.05 1.43 -2.04
C GLY A 3 0.08 1.39 -1.01
N CYS A 4 -0.17 0.78 0.15
CA CYS A 4 0.87 0.58 1.17
C CYS A 4 1.99 -0.35 0.67
N GLN A 5 1.64 -1.45 0.00
CA GLN A 5 2.62 -2.39 -0.55
C GLN A 5 3.43 -1.77 -1.69
N LEU A 6 2.80 -0.97 -2.57
CA LEU A 6 3.52 -0.26 -3.63
C LEU A 6 4.47 0.80 -3.07
N ALA A 7 4.05 1.56 -2.04
CA ALA A 7 4.93 2.50 -1.37
C ALA A 7 6.13 1.79 -0.70
N ASN A 8 5.89 0.63 -0.05
CA ASN A 8 6.96 -0.18 0.52
C ASN A 8 7.93 -0.70 -0.57
N LEU A 9 7.41 -1.17 -1.70
CA LEU A 9 8.23 -1.60 -2.82
C LEU A 9 9.09 -0.46 -3.39
N ALA A 10 8.53 0.75 -3.47
CA ALA A 10 9.26 1.94 -3.90
C ALA A 10 10.36 2.37 -2.90
N LEU A 11 10.16 2.13 -1.61
CA LEU A 11 11.19 2.34 -0.58
C LEU A 11 12.33 1.32 -0.70
N LEU A 12 12.01 0.06 -0.98
CA LEU A 12 12.99 -1.01 -1.21
C LEU A 12 13.76 -0.83 -2.52
N HIS A 13 13.11 -0.30 -3.55
CA HIS A 13 13.64 -0.10 -4.90
C HIS A 13 13.38 1.33 -5.37
N PRO A 14 14.14 2.34 -4.90
CA PRO A 14 13.83 3.77 -5.11
C PRO A 14 13.83 4.22 -6.58
N ARG A 15 14.40 3.43 -7.50
CA ARG A 15 14.44 3.71 -8.94
C ARG A 15 13.47 2.89 -9.77
N LEU A 16 12.63 2.09 -9.12
CA LEU A 16 11.68 1.21 -9.83
C LEU A 16 10.50 2.00 -10.41
N PHE A 17 10.08 3.04 -9.69
CA PHE A 17 8.94 3.87 -10.08
C PHE A 17 9.36 5.32 -10.18
N GLU A 18 8.91 6.00 -11.21
CA GLU A 18 9.05 7.45 -11.35
C GLU A 18 7.96 8.18 -10.54
N SER A 19 6.78 7.59 -10.50
CA SER A 19 5.63 8.15 -9.79
C SER A 19 4.73 7.06 -9.22
N LEU A 20 4.03 7.38 -8.13
CA LEU A 20 3.00 6.55 -7.51
C LEU A 20 1.66 7.30 -7.50
N ILE A 21 0.58 6.58 -7.76
CA ILE A 21 -0.78 7.06 -7.55
C ILE A 21 -1.38 6.19 -6.46
N LEU A 22 -1.65 6.79 -5.32
CA LEU A 22 -2.10 6.11 -4.11
C LEU A 22 -3.54 6.51 -3.80
N ILE A 23 -4.48 5.64 -4.14
CA ILE A 23 -5.91 5.88 -3.96
C ILE A 23 -6.32 5.37 -2.57
N ASP A 24 -6.67 6.29 -1.72
CA ASP A 24 -7.08 6.13 -0.32
C ASP A 24 -6.23 5.10 0.45
N PRO A 25 -4.90 5.27 0.48
CA PRO A 25 -4.00 4.24 0.96
C PRO A 25 -4.05 4.10 2.48
N VAL A 26 -4.12 2.84 2.95
CA VAL A 26 -3.99 2.53 4.38
C VAL A 26 -2.52 2.64 4.80
N ILE A 27 -2.05 3.89 4.95
CA ILE A 27 -0.70 4.25 5.43
C ILE A 27 -0.92 5.22 6.59
N GLN A 28 -0.66 4.79 7.83
CA GLN A 28 -1.00 5.52 9.03
C GLN A 28 0.05 5.32 10.11
N GLY A 29 0.36 6.36 10.88
CA GLY A 29 1.32 6.32 11.99
C GLY A 29 0.84 5.51 13.19
N LYS A 30 -0.48 5.35 13.32
CA LYS A 30 -1.11 4.49 14.31
C LYS A 30 -2.23 3.70 13.63
N VAL A 31 -2.18 2.40 13.71
CA VAL A 31 -3.23 1.53 13.16
C VAL A 31 -4.26 1.28 14.26
N SER A 32 -5.49 1.74 14.04
CA SER A 32 -6.60 1.36 14.90
C SER A 32 -6.97 -0.10 14.63
N VAL A 33 -6.83 -0.96 15.62
CA VAL A 33 -7.29 -2.37 15.53
C VAL A 33 -8.77 -2.42 15.23
N ILE A 34 -9.56 -1.56 15.89
CA ILE A 34 -11.01 -1.49 15.69
C ILE A 34 -11.34 -1.15 14.23
N GLY A 35 -10.61 -0.22 13.60
CA GLY A 35 -10.80 0.15 12.19
C GLY A 35 -10.56 -1.01 11.20
N ASN A 36 -9.70 -1.96 11.54
CA ASN A 36 -9.47 -3.16 10.72
C ASN A 36 -10.40 -4.33 11.07
N VAL A 37 -10.88 -4.42 12.31
CA VAL A 37 -11.79 -5.49 12.76
C VAL A 37 -13.14 -5.40 12.06
N SER A 38 -13.69 -4.21 11.86
CA SER A 38 -15.01 -4.03 11.22
C SER A 38 -15.06 -4.59 9.80
N PRO A 39 -14.18 -4.24 8.86
CA PRO A 39 -14.18 -4.82 7.52
C PRO A 39 -13.80 -6.30 7.53
N ALA A 40 -12.89 -6.74 8.40
CA ALA A 40 -12.55 -8.15 8.54
C ALA A 40 -13.75 -8.99 9.00
N PHE A 41 -14.52 -8.49 9.97
CA PHE A 41 -15.72 -9.15 10.46
C PHE A 41 -16.81 -9.21 9.37
N ALA A 42 -17.03 -8.11 8.65
CA ALA A 42 -17.98 -8.05 7.54
C ALA A 42 -17.62 -9.07 6.44
N SER A 43 -16.34 -9.15 6.06
CA SER A 43 -15.86 -10.14 5.08
C SER A 43 -16.00 -11.57 5.59
N ALA A 44 -15.65 -11.84 6.85
CA ALA A 44 -15.76 -13.19 7.43
C ALA A 44 -17.21 -13.70 7.49
N LYS A 45 -18.15 -12.79 7.70
CA LYS A 45 -19.60 -13.14 7.84
C LYS A 45 -20.40 -13.02 6.56
N ARG A 46 -19.83 -12.44 5.49
CA ARG A 46 -20.55 -12.28 4.23
C ARG A 46 -20.95 -13.62 3.64
N ARG A 47 -22.07 -13.60 2.93
CA ARG A 47 -22.48 -14.75 2.11
C ARG A 47 -21.47 -14.92 0.97
N ASP A 48 -21.10 -16.16 0.70
CA ASP A 48 -20.13 -16.53 -0.33
C ASP A 48 -20.53 -17.76 -1.18
N MET A 49 -21.77 -18.23 -1.00
CA MET A 49 -22.39 -19.28 -1.84
C MET A 49 -23.80 -18.89 -2.27
N TRP A 50 -24.11 -19.09 -3.52
CA TRP A 50 -25.43 -18.85 -4.12
C TRP A 50 -25.88 -20.03 -4.97
N PRO A 51 -27.22 -20.27 -5.07
CA PRO A 51 -27.76 -21.35 -5.90
C PRO A 51 -27.44 -21.21 -7.39
N SER A 52 -27.23 -19.96 -7.86
CA SER A 52 -26.86 -19.66 -9.24
C SER A 52 -26.25 -18.26 -9.33
N ARG A 53 -25.59 -17.97 -10.45
CA ARG A 53 -25.08 -16.62 -10.77
C ARG A 53 -26.23 -15.59 -10.83
N ALA A 54 -27.39 -15.97 -11.31
CA ALA A 54 -28.57 -15.10 -11.35
C ALA A 54 -29.03 -14.67 -9.94
N GLU A 55 -29.05 -15.62 -8.98
CA GLU A 55 -29.41 -15.29 -7.59
C GLU A 55 -28.31 -14.45 -6.88
N ALA A 56 -27.04 -14.68 -7.18
CA ALA A 56 -25.96 -13.84 -6.71
C ALA A 56 -26.10 -12.40 -7.24
N THR A 57 -26.31 -12.25 -8.54
CA THR A 57 -26.55 -10.97 -9.22
C THR A 57 -27.69 -10.19 -8.59
N LYS A 58 -28.82 -10.86 -8.36
CA LYS A 58 -29.97 -10.26 -7.69
C LYS A 58 -29.66 -9.77 -6.28
N GLY A 59 -28.84 -10.54 -5.55
CA GLY A 59 -28.37 -10.17 -4.22
C GLY A 59 -27.46 -8.94 -4.26
N PHE A 60 -26.50 -8.88 -5.17
CA PHE A 60 -25.60 -7.73 -5.31
C PHE A 60 -26.37 -6.45 -5.71
N LYS A 61 -27.24 -6.53 -6.70
CA LYS A 61 -28.05 -5.37 -7.14
C LYS A 61 -29.01 -4.82 -6.07
N LYS A 62 -29.37 -5.61 -5.06
CA LYS A 62 -30.18 -5.18 -3.90
C LYS A 62 -29.36 -4.57 -2.76
N SER A 63 -28.07 -4.82 -2.71
CA SER A 63 -27.22 -4.35 -1.63
C SER A 63 -26.86 -2.88 -1.80
N LYS A 64 -27.13 -2.05 -0.78
CA LYS A 64 -26.74 -0.63 -0.76
C LYS A 64 -25.25 -0.41 -1.00
N PHE A 65 -24.42 -1.32 -0.50
CA PHE A 65 -22.97 -1.28 -0.70
C PHE A 65 -22.59 -1.37 -2.17
N TYR A 66 -23.21 -2.26 -2.95
CA TYR A 66 -22.91 -2.37 -4.38
C TYR A 66 -23.70 -1.34 -5.24
N GLN A 67 -24.73 -0.72 -4.70
CA GLN A 67 -25.47 0.34 -5.38
C GLN A 67 -24.70 1.66 -5.44
N SER A 68 -23.68 1.84 -4.59
CA SER A 68 -22.76 2.99 -4.68
C SER A 68 -21.73 2.85 -5.81
N TRP A 69 -21.56 1.65 -6.35
CA TRP A 69 -20.59 1.40 -7.40
C TRP A 69 -21.12 1.85 -8.78
N ASP A 70 -20.21 2.25 -9.63
CA ASP A 70 -20.51 2.43 -11.05
C ASP A 70 -21.10 1.12 -11.63
N PRO A 71 -22.21 1.20 -12.38
CA PRO A 71 -22.85 -0.01 -12.93
C PRO A 71 -21.91 -0.88 -13.75
N ARG A 72 -20.98 -0.29 -14.49
CA ARG A 72 -19.97 -1.01 -15.29
C ARG A 72 -19.04 -1.85 -14.41
N VAL A 73 -18.65 -1.30 -13.25
CA VAL A 73 -17.82 -2.01 -12.29
C VAL A 73 -18.59 -3.16 -11.62
N LEU A 74 -19.86 -2.90 -11.29
CA LEU A 74 -20.70 -3.96 -10.74
C LEU A 74 -20.93 -5.10 -11.74
N ASP A 75 -21.12 -4.79 -13.01
CA ASP A 75 -21.26 -5.81 -14.05
C ASP A 75 -19.99 -6.64 -14.20
N CYS A 76 -18.79 -6.01 -14.22
CA CYS A 76 -17.50 -6.71 -14.19
C CYS A 76 -17.34 -7.58 -12.92
N TRP A 77 -17.78 -7.08 -11.76
CA TRP A 77 -17.76 -7.87 -10.52
C TRP A 77 -18.66 -9.12 -10.61
N ILE A 78 -19.86 -8.99 -11.18
CA ILE A 78 -20.80 -10.10 -11.37
C ILE A 78 -20.22 -11.15 -12.33
N GLU A 79 -19.52 -10.71 -13.37
CA GLU A 79 -18.90 -11.59 -14.36
C GLU A 79 -17.68 -12.32 -13.79
N HIS A 80 -16.73 -11.59 -13.19
CA HIS A 80 -15.42 -12.11 -12.84
C HIS A 80 -15.22 -12.40 -11.35
N GLY A 81 -16.01 -11.76 -10.49
CA GLY A 81 -15.95 -11.95 -9.03
C GLY A 81 -16.57 -13.26 -8.54
N LEU A 82 -17.26 -13.98 -9.42
CA LEU A 82 -17.89 -15.28 -9.14
C LEU A 82 -17.25 -16.37 -10.00
N ARG A 83 -17.16 -17.56 -9.42
CA ARG A 83 -16.77 -18.81 -10.11
C ARG A 83 -17.75 -19.93 -9.81
N ASP A 84 -17.81 -20.90 -10.71
CA ASP A 84 -18.67 -22.05 -10.55
C ASP A 84 -18.18 -22.97 -9.41
N ALA A 85 -19.10 -23.59 -8.71
CA ALA A 85 -18.88 -24.66 -7.77
C ALA A 85 -19.26 -26.02 -8.41
N PRO A 86 -18.72 -27.16 -7.91
CA PRO A 86 -17.92 -27.31 -6.69
C PRO A 86 -16.49 -26.81 -6.78
N THR A 87 -15.91 -26.51 -5.62
CA THR A 87 -14.50 -26.11 -5.47
C THR A 87 -13.87 -26.90 -4.32
N LYS A 88 -12.53 -26.81 -4.16
CA LYS A 88 -11.87 -27.44 -3.01
C LYS A 88 -12.39 -26.95 -1.66
N LEU A 89 -12.87 -25.72 -1.59
CA LEU A 89 -13.46 -25.14 -0.37
C LEU A 89 -14.90 -25.61 -0.15
N TYR A 90 -15.61 -25.90 -1.23
CA TYR A 90 -17.01 -26.34 -1.25
C TYR A 90 -17.16 -27.60 -2.12
N PRO A 91 -16.62 -28.77 -1.68
CA PRO A 91 -16.60 -29.99 -2.49
C PRO A 91 -18.01 -30.59 -2.70
N ASP A 92 -18.91 -30.36 -1.74
CA ASP A 92 -20.27 -30.88 -1.78
C ASP A 92 -21.28 -29.93 -2.44
N ALA A 93 -20.79 -28.84 -3.05
CA ALA A 93 -21.68 -27.92 -3.76
C ALA A 93 -22.31 -28.59 -5.00
N LYS A 94 -23.57 -28.24 -5.26
CA LYS A 94 -24.32 -28.78 -6.40
C LYS A 94 -23.93 -28.02 -7.69
N ASP A 95 -24.09 -28.71 -8.82
CA ASP A 95 -23.92 -28.10 -10.13
C ASP A 95 -24.81 -26.86 -10.31
N GLY A 96 -24.26 -25.82 -10.94
CA GLY A 96 -24.93 -24.54 -11.13
C GLY A 96 -24.82 -23.57 -9.96
N GLN A 97 -24.34 -24.01 -8.78
CA GLN A 97 -23.99 -23.11 -7.70
C GLN A 97 -22.73 -22.30 -8.01
N VAL A 98 -22.64 -21.12 -7.43
CA VAL A 98 -21.48 -20.24 -7.59
C VAL A 98 -20.95 -19.75 -6.24
N THR A 99 -19.65 -19.51 -6.19
CA THR A 99 -18.96 -18.92 -5.05
C THR A 99 -18.07 -17.75 -5.49
N LEU A 100 -17.49 -17.04 -4.53
CA LEU A 100 -16.53 -15.96 -4.81
C LEU A 100 -15.25 -16.51 -5.44
N THR A 101 -14.73 -15.81 -6.45
CA THR A 101 -13.42 -16.10 -7.06
C THR A 101 -12.30 -15.91 -6.03
N THR A 102 -12.27 -14.76 -5.35
CA THR A 102 -11.45 -14.54 -4.16
C THR A 102 -12.26 -14.96 -2.94
N THR A 103 -11.78 -15.93 -2.19
CA THR A 103 -12.51 -16.44 -1.02
C THR A 103 -12.59 -15.39 0.08
N LYS A 104 -13.66 -15.40 0.87
CA LYS A 104 -13.76 -14.52 2.06
C LYS A 104 -12.59 -14.70 3.04
N HIS A 105 -12.01 -15.89 3.10
CA HIS A 105 -10.85 -16.19 3.94
C HIS A 105 -9.61 -15.42 3.48
N GLN A 106 -9.35 -15.38 2.17
CA GLN A 106 -8.27 -14.57 1.58
C GLN A 106 -8.53 -13.08 1.79
N GLU A 107 -9.77 -12.63 1.64
CA GLU A 107 -10.15 -11.24 1.88
C GLU A 107 -9.88 -10.81 3.33
N VAL A 108 -10.28 -11.61 4.32
CA VAL A 108 -10.03 -11.32 5.75
C VAL A 108 -8.56 -11.16 6.06
N MET A 109 -7.69 -11.99 5.47
CA MET A 109 -6.23 -11.90 5.66
C MET A 109 -5.63 -10.58 5.16
N THR A 110 -6.34 -9.86 4.29
CA THR A 110 -5.90 -8.52 3.86
C THR A 110 -6.11 -7.45 4.94
N PHE A 111 -6.98 -7.68 5.89
CA PHE A 111 -7.28 -6.72 6.96
C PHE A 111 -6.52 -7.00 8.24
N LEU A 112 -6.45 -8.27 8.65
CA LEU A 112 -5.92 -8.67 9.94
C LEU A 112 -5.07 -9.94 9.82
N ARG A 113 -4.01 -10.00 10.65
CA ARG A 113 -3.20 -11.19 10.88
C ARG A 113 -3.38 -11.67 12.31
N PRO A 114 -3.40 -12.99 12.57
CA PRO A 114 -3.56 -13.52 13.90
C PRO A 114 -2.30 -13.29 14.75
N ASN A 115 -2.51 -12.90 15.99
CA ASN A 115 -1.50 -12.83 17.05
C ASN A 115 -2.11 -13.46 18.33
N PHE A 116 -2.46 -14.72 18.23
CA PHE A 116 -3.14 -15.40 19.33
C PHE A 116 -2.14 -15.76 20.44
N ARG A 117 -2.54 -15.52 21.69
CA ARG A 117 -1.82 -16.06 22.85
C ARG A 117 -2.05 -17.56 22.91
N ASN A 118 -0.98 -18.32 23.09
CA ASN A 118 -1.10 -19.70 23.53
C ASN A 118 -1.73 -19.71 24.93
N LYS A 119 -2.97 -20.11 25.02
CA LYS A 119 -3.65 -20.37 26.29
C LYS A 119 -3.05 -21.65 26.87
N GLY A 120 -2.07 -21.47 27.74
CA GLY A 120 -1.48 -22.46 28.64
C GLY A 120 -1.40 -23.93 28.17
N GLY A 121 -0.23 -24.41 27.84
CA GLY A 121 0.10 -25.83 27.82
C GLY A 121 0.09 -26.55 26.47
N GLU A 122 -0.49 -25.99 25.43
CA GLU A 122 -0.37 -26.53 24.07
C GLU A 122 0.79 -25.84 23.37
N THR A 123 1.97 -26.45 23.46
CA THR A 123 3.09 -26.08 22.59
C THR A 123 2.73 -26.55 21.18
N GLU A 124 2.32 -25.65 20.32
CA GLU A 124 2.45 -25.89 18.89
C GLU A 124 3.94 -26.23 18.64
N PRO A 125 4.25 -27.38 17.99
CA PRO A 125 5.63 -27.86 17.85
C PRO A 125 6.55 -26.90 17.10
N ASP A 126 6.00 -25.87 16.45
CA ASP A 126 6.70 -24.82 15.70
C ASP A 126 6.76 -23.46 16.39
N SER A 127 6.27 -23.33 17.60
CA SER A 127 6.47 -22.14 18.40
C SER A 127 7.91 -22.09 18.93
N ALA A 128 8.86 -21.82 18.06
CA ALA A 128 10.15 -21.33 18.49
C ALA A 128 9.90 -20.02 19.23
N ASP A 129 9.83 -20.11 20.52
CA ASP A 129 9.58 -19.05 21.50
C ASP A 129 10.60 -17.94 21.30
N PHE A 130 10.15 -16.76 20.98
CA PHE A 130 11.02 -15.68 20.56
C PHE A 130 10.99 -14.48 21.45
N THR A 131 12.01 -14.32 22.19
CA THR A 131 12.30 -13.18 23.03
C THR A 131 13.19 -12.16 22.35
N LEU A 132 12.63 -11.00 21.97
CA LEU A 132 13.39 -9.75 22.07
C LEU A 132 12.69 -8.71 22.92
N SER A 133 11.39 -8.69 22.98
CA SER A 133 10.60 -7.85 23.89
C SER A 133 9.22 -8.43 24.16
N ASN A 134 8.86 -9.51 23.50
CA ASN A 134 7.65 -10.27 23.77
C ASN A 134 7.92 -11.76 23.55
N PRO A 135 8.05 -12.56 24.64
CA PRO A 135 8.38 -13.97 24.60
C PRO A 135 7.34 -14.86 23.91
N LYS A 136 6.23 -14.27 23.44
CA LYS A 136 5.08 -14.99 22.89
C LYS A 136 4.92 -14.83 21.39
N LEU A 137 5.78 -14.07 20.71
CA LEU A 137 5.72 -13.85 19.28
C LEU A 137 6.49 -14.90 18.49
N ASN A 138 5.81 -15.53 17.54
CA ASN A 138 6.46 -16.44 16.60
C ASN A 138 7.09 -15.64 15.44
N ARG A 139 8.43 -15.63 15.35
CA ARG A 139 9.17 -14.91 14.31
C ARG A 139 8.85 -15.34 12.88
N ARG A 140 8.45 -16.58 12.67
CA ARG A 140 8.11 -17.07 11.32
C ARG A 140 6.81 -16.45 10.82
N THR A 141 5.85 -16.24 11.71
CA THR A 141 4.52 -15.72 11.37
C THR A 141 4.39 -14.21 11.58
N HIS A 142 5.31 -13.58 12.33
CA HIS A 142 5.27 -12.18 12.72
C HIS A 142 6.55 -11.43 12.30
N ALA A 143 7.11 -11.79 11.16
CA ALA A 143 8.36 -11.22 10.66
C ALA A 143 8.28 -9.71 10.35
N ASP A 144 7.07 -9.19 10.17
CA ASP A 144 6.77 -7.81 9.84
C ASP A 144 6.34 -6.95 11.05
N LEU A 145 6.38 -7.51 12.26
CA LEU A 145 6.22 -6.72 13.49
C LEU A 145 7.45 -5.86 13.73
N THR A 146 7.21 -4.58 13.96
CA THR A 146 8.26 -3.64 14.32
C THR A 146 8.30 -3.40 15.83
N PRO A 147 9.47 -2.97 16.37
CA PRO A 147 9.59 -2.62 17.79
C PRO A 147 8.76 -1.40 18.19
N TYR A 148 8.21 -0.66 17.23
CA TYR A 148 7.35 0.51 17.46
C TYR A 148 5.89 0.17 17.66
N GLU A 149 5.49 -1.07 17.33
CA GLU A 149 4.14 -1.53 17.54
C GLU A 149 4.09 -2.43 18.77
N GLN A 150 3.30 -2.04 19.76
CA GLN A 150 2.88 -3.00 20.78
C GLN A 150 2.07 -4.07 20.05
N PRO A 151 2.43 -5.36 20.14
CA PRO A 151 1.66 -6.41 19.53
C PRO A 151 0.24 -6.36 20.06
N GLN A 152 -0.69 -5.94 19.23
CA GLN A 152 -2.10 -5.90 19.60
C GLN A 152 -2.66 -7.31 19.49
N GLU A 153 -3.00 -7.90 20.59
CA GLU A 153 -3.70 -9.17 20.65
C GLU A 153 -5.22 -8.93 20.51
N PRO A 154 -5.96 -9.79 19.83
CA PRO A 154 -5.50 -11.04 19.18
C PRO A 154 -5.09 -10.89 17.71
N PHE A 155 -5.00 -9.69 17.19
CA PHE A 155 -4.68 -9.41 15.79
C PHE A 155 -3.67 -8.26 15.67
N TYR A 156 -2.95 -8.22 14.56
CA TYR A 156 -2.02 -7.15 14.24
C TYR A 156 -1.98 -6.83 12.74
N ARG A 157 -1.36 -5.70 12.42
CA ARG A 157 -1.06 -5.26 11.07
C ARG A 157 0.07 -4.22 11.10
N GLY A 158 1.29 -4.63 10.73
CA GLY A 158 2.50 -3.82 10.90
C GLY A 158 2.89 -2.95 9.72
N GLU A 159 2.58 -3.37 8.49
CA GLU A 159 3.07 -2.73 7.27
C GLU A 159 2.69 -1.25 7.13
N SER A 160 1.52 -0.86 7.60
CA SER A 160 1.02 0.51 7.50
C SER A 160 1.91 1.51 8.23
N THR A 161 2.26 1.20 9.47
CA THR A 161 3.11 2.04 10.33
C THR A 161 4.57 2.05 9.86
N ILE A 162 5.08 0.91 9.38
CA ILE A 162 6.42 0.82 8.80
C ILE A 162 6.55 1.81 7.63
N VAL A 163 5.63 1.73 6.67
CA VAL A 163 5.64 2.59 5.49
C VAL A 163 5.43 4.05 5.87
N TYR A 164 4.51 4.34 6.79
CA TYR A 164 4.27 5.71 7.26
C TYR A 164 5.53 6.36 7.82
N ASN A 165 6.30 5.66 8.65
CA ASN A 165 7.53 6.17 9.23
C ASN A 165 8.65 6.38 8.20
N GLN A 166 8.58 5.71 7.05
CA GLN A 166 9.54 5.81 5.96
C GLN A 166 9.10 6.76 4.83
N LEU A 167 7.88 7.31 4.87
CA LEU A 167 7.40 8.26 3.86
C LEU A 167 8.38 9.39 3.54
N PRO A 168 9.14 9.96 4.51
CA PRO A 168 10.12 10.99 4.21
C PRO A 168 11.18 10.59 3.18
N ALA A 169 11.55 9.31 3.13
CA ALA A 169 12.55 8.78 2.19
C ALA A 169 11.96 8.34 0.83
N LEU A 170 10.65 8.50 0.61
CA LEU A 170 10.01 8.06 -0.62
C LEU A 170 10.46 8.91 -1.82
N LYS A 171 11.14 8.27 -2.77
CA LYS A 171 11.77 8.94 -3.91
C LYS A 171 10.84 9.25 -5.09
N PRO A 172 9.92 8.38 -5.53
CA PRO A 172 8.99 8.72 -6.60
C PRO A 172 8.08 9.88 -6.19
N SER A 173 7.58 10.62 -7.17
CA SER A 173 6.48 11.56 -6.94
C SER A 173 5.20 10.82 -6.55
N VAL A 174 4.30 11.47 -5.84
CA VAL A 174 3.10 10.82 -5.33
C VAL A 174 1.87 11.70 -5.54
N LEU A 175 0.86 11.16 -6.21
CA LEU A 175 -0.50 11.66 -6.14
C LEU A 175 -1.29 10.84 -5.12
N TYR A 176 -1.85 11.51 -4.13
CA TYR A 176 -2.85 10.93 -3.25
C TYR A 176 -4.26 11.28 -3.74
N ILE A 177 -5.15 10.30 -3.82
CA ILE A 177 -6.58 10.51 -4.09
C ILE A 177 -7.35 10.01 -2.87
N PHE A 178 -8.08 10.90 -2.20
CA PHE A 178 -8.85 10.60 -1.00
C PHE A 178 -10.35 10.71 -1.29
N GLY A 179 -11.17 9.92 -0.60
CA GLY A 179 -12.62 10.05 -0.63
C GLY A 179 -13.12 10.85 0.57
N SER A 180 -14.01 11.81 0.36
CA SER A 180 -14.51 12.68 1.43
C SER A 180 -15.31 11.92 2.51
N GLU A 181 -15.90 10.78 2.16
CA GLU A 181 -16.64 9.91 3.08
C GLU A 181 -15.82 8.69 3.55
N SER A 182 -14.51 8.65 3.22
CA SER A 182 -13.67 7.55 3.68
C SER A 182 -13.36 7.66 5.16
N PHE A 183 -13.45 6.55 5.87
CA PHE A 183 -13.02 6.43 7.27
C PHE A 183 -11.51 6.62 7.47
N LEU A 184 -10.73 6.72 6.40
CA LEU A 184 -9.28 6.98 6.41
C LEU A 184 -8.95 8.47 6.25
N THR A 185 -9.96 9.31 5.99
CA THR A 185 -9.82 10.71 5.65
C THR A 185 -10.15 11.57 6.87
N ASP A 186 -9.13 11.81 7.69
CA ASP A 186 -9.10 12.83 8.73
C ASP A 186 -8.12 13.91 8.28
N ASP A 187 -8.51 15.18 8.31
CA ASP A 187 -7.74 16.28 7.76
C ASP A 187 -6.32 16.35 8.36
N ALA A 188 -6.19 16.12 9.66
CA ALA A 188 -4.89 16.16 10.32
C ALA A 188 -3.99 14.98 9.89
N ILE A 189 -4.57 13.80 9.71
CA ILE A 189 -3.86 12.61 9.24
C ILE A 189 -3.47 12.76 7.77
N VAL A 190 -4.34 13.31 6.94
CA VAL A 190 -4.08 13.58 5.53
C VAL A 190 -2.93 14.58 5.40
N GLU A 191 -3.04 15.72 6.09
CA GLU A 191 -2.02 16.78 6.01
C GLU A 191 -0.66 16.33 6.50
N ASP A 192 -0.59 15.59 7.61
CA ASP A 192 0.67 15.03 8.12
C ASP A 192 1.30 14.03 7.13
N LYS A 193 0.49 13.18 6.50
CA LYS A 193 0.95 12.24 5.45
C LYS A 193 1.53 12.99 4.25
N LEU A 194 0.85 14.02 3.78
CA LEU A 194 1.28 14.83 2.65
C LEU A 194 2.55 15.62 2.95
N ALA A 195 2.66 16.19 4.15
CA ALA A 195 3.83 16.94 4.59
C ALA A 195 5.08 16.04 4.72
N LYS A 196 4.90 14.80 5.18
CA LYS A 196 6.00 13.85 5.35
C LYS A 196 6.51 13.23 4.06
N THR A 197 5.62 12.97 3.11
CA THR A 197 5.98 12.19 1.91
C THR A 197 7.08 12.89 1.11
N GLY A 198 8.21 12.19 0.93
CA GLY A 198 9.35 12.66 0.14
C GLY A 198 10.14 13.82 0.75
N SER A 199 9.85 14.23 1.98
CA SER A 199 10.44 15.42 2.60
C SER A 199 11.85 15.21 3.19
N GLY A 200 12.29 13.97 3.36
CA GLY A 200 13.57 13.63 3.98
C GLY A 200 14.70 13.48 2.98
N VAL A 201 15.89 13.22 3.52
CA VAL A 201 17.08 12.92 2.72
C VAL A 201 16.85 11.68 1.86
N GLY A 202 17.09 11.79 0.55
CA GLY A 202 16.85 10.71 -0.41
C GLY A 202 15.41 10.62 -0.93
N GLY A 203 14.49 11.41 -0.38
CA GLY A 203 13.12 11.54 -0.87
C GLY A 203 13.00 12.38 -2.15
N SER A 204 11.77 12.59 -2.59
CA SER A 204 11.45 13.31 -3.84
C SER A 204 11.58 14.84 -3.74
N GLY A 205 11.76 15.42 -2.55
CA GLY A 205 11.59 16.84 -2.26
C GLY A 205 10.17 17.21 -1.82
N GLY A 206 9.24 16.24 -1.85
CA GLY A 206 7.90 16.40 -1.31
C GLY A 206 7.06 17.49 -2.00
N ARG A 207 6.16 18.08 -1.25
CA ARG A 207 5.29 19.18 -1.71
C ARG A 207 6.08 20.41 -2.14
N ALA A 208 7.19 20.72 -1.46
CA ALA A 208 8.02 21.90 -1.78
C ALA A 208 8.53 21.86 -3.22
N GLU A 209 8.87 20.68 -3.73
CA GLU A 209 9.32 20.49 -5.11
C GLU A 209 8.16 20.09 -6.07
N GLY A 210 6.92 20.22 -5.63
CA GLY A 210 5.76 19.82 -6.41
C GLY A 210 5.72 18.34 -6.78
N ARG A 211 6.40 17.50 -5.98
CA ARG A 211 6.48 16.05 -6.17
C ARG A 211 5.40 15.28 -5.40
N VAL A 212 4.66 15.93 -4.55
CA VAL A 212 3.53 15.38 -3.82
C VAL A 212 2.32 16.28 -3.98
N ASP A 213 1.22 15.69 -4.37
CA ASP A 213 -0.06 16.38 -4.56
C ASP A 213 -1.22 15.52 -4.05
N SER A 214 -2.38 16.10 -3.88
CA SER A 214 -3.56 15.38 -3.44
C SER A 214 -4.85 15.91 -4.04
N VAL A 215 -5.82 15.01 -4.16
CA VAL A 215 -7.19 15.30 -4.60
C VAL A 215 -8.16 14.70 -3.60
N MET A 216 -9.20 15.46 -3.24
CA MET A 216 -10.34 14.99 -2.47
C MET A 216 -11.52 14.78 -3.42
N VAL A 217 -11.94 13.53 -3.60
CA VAL A 217 -13.12 13.16 -4.39
C VAL A 217 -14.35 13.25 -3.50
N GLN A 218 -15.30 14.11 -3.86
CA GLN A 218 -16.50 14.34 -3.07
C GLN A 218 -17.49 13.18 -3.19
N ASP A 219 -18.26 12.95 -2.14
CA ASP A 219 -19.28 11.89 -2.06
C ASP A 219 -18.72 10.50 -2.46
N ALA A 220 -17.48 10.23 -2.07
CA ALA A 220 -16.81 8.95 -2.31
C ALA A 220 -16.28 8.34 -1.02
N GLY A 221 -16.51 7.04 -0.84
CA GLY A 221 -15.96 6.26 0.26
C GLY A 221 -14.54 5.78 0.00
N HIS A 222 -14.16 4.67 0.63
CA HIS A 222 -12.84 4.06 0.44
C HIS A 222 -12.61 3.47 -0.95
N LEU A 223 -13.68 3.08 -1.63
CA LEU A 223 -13.61 2.39 -2.92
C LEU A 223 -13.76 3.36 -4.11
N ILE A 224 -13.08 4.47 -4.06
CA ILE A 224 -13.16 5.57 -5.03
C ILE A 224 -13.15 5.10 -6.49
N PRO A 225 -12.24 4.20 -6.95
CA PRO A 225 -12.23 3.76 -8.35
C PRO A 225 -13.45 2.93 -8.74
N MET A 226 -14.16 2.39 -7.77
CA MET A 226 -15.40 1.64 -8.02
C MET A 226 -16.62 2.54 -8.01
N GLU A 227 -16.58 3.64 -7.28
CA GLU A 227 -17.69 4.58 -7.08
C GLU A 227 -17.65 5.74 -8.07
N LYS A 228 -16.46 6.27 -8.38
CA LYS A 228 -16.20 7.48 -9.19
C LYS A 228 -15.16 7.18 -10.27
N VAL A 229 -15.49 6.30 -11.20
CA VAL A 229 -14.58 5.78 -12.24
C VAL A 229 -13.99 6.89 -13.09
N GLU A 230 -14.83 7.73 -13.67
CA GLU A 230 -14.40 8.79 -14.62
C GLU A 230 -13.57 9.86 -13.93
N GLU A 231 -14.04 10.34 -12.77
CA GLU A 231 -13.32 11.34 -11.98
C GLU A 231 -11.94 10.82 -11.54
N SER A 232 -11.88 9.56 -11.11
CA SER A 232 -10.62 8.90 -10.78
C SER A 232 -9.67 8.83 -11.98
N ALA A 233 -10.20 8.45 -13.15
CA ALA A 233 -9.42 8.35 -14.38
C ALA A 233 -8.90 9.72 -14.84
N ASP A 234 -9.69 10.78 -14.71
CA ASP A 234 -9.31 12.15 -15.05
C ASP A 234 -8.16 12.66 -14.18
N HIS A 235 -8.24 12.45 -12.86
CA HIS A 235 -7.16 12.84 -11.93
C HIS A 235 -5.88 12.06 -12.20
N VAL A 236 -5.99 10.76 -12.43
CA VAL A 236 -4.88 9.88 -12.79
C VAL A 236 -4.25 10.33 -14.10
N GLY A 237 -5.05 10.59 -15.14
CA GLY A 237 -4.58 11.04 -16.45
C GLY A 237 -3.83 12.38 -16.40
N LYS A 238 -4.38 13.36 -15.69
CA LYS A 238 -3.73 14.67 -15.48
C LYS A 238 -2.39 14.53 -14.78
N TRP A 239 -2.33 13.72 -13.73
CA TRP A 239 -1.09 13.49 -13.00
C TRP A 239 -0.03 12.78 -13.86
N ILE A 240 -0.41 11.72 -14.57
CA ILE A 240 0.50 11.01 -15.48
C ILE A 240 1.05 11.96 -16.54
N GLY A 241 0.20 12.78 -17.14
CA GLY A 241 0.63 13.78 -18.14
C GLY A 241 1.68 14.75 -17.58
N LYS A 242 1.47 15.27 -16.38
CA LYS A 242 2.41 16.15 -15.67
C LYS A 242 3.77 15.45 -15.41
N GLU A 243 3.72 14.22 -14.91
CA GLU A 243 4.94 13.48 -14.57
C GLU A 243 5.69 13.00 -15.82
N MET A 244 5.00 12.68 -16.90
CA MET A 244 5.63 12.34 -18.18
C MET A 244 6.44 13.51 -18.76
N VAL A 245 5.91 14.73 -18.73
CA VAL A 245 6.66 15.94 -19.14
C VAL A 245 7.90 16.12 -18.29
N ARG A 246 7.75 15.98 -16.96
CA ARG A 246 8.87 16.08 -16.03
C ARG A 246 9.96 15.04 -16.28
N TYR A 247 9.55 13.80 -16.54
CA TYR A 247 10.47 12.71 -16.88
C TYR A 247 11.23 12.99 -18.19
N GLN A 248 10.53 13.43 -19.22
CA GLN A 248 11.15 13.75 -20.53
C GLN A 248 12.15 14.89 -20.39
N ASP A 249 11.83 15.94 -19.65
CA ASP A 249 12.74 17.06 -19.38
C ASP A 249 14.01 16.60 -18.63
N TRP A 250 13.82 15.75 -17.61
CA TRP A 250 14.93 15.18 -16.86
C TRP A 250 15.80 14.26 -17.75
N GLU A 251 15.19 13.40 -18.53
CA GLU A 251 15.89 12.50 -19.44
C GLU A 251 16.71 13.28 -20.47
N LYS A 252 16.10 14.29 -21.09
CA LYS A 252 16.79 15.17 -22.05
C LYS A 252 18.00 15.85 -21.41
N LYS A 253 17.85 16.47 -20.26
CA LYS A 253 18.98 17.10 -19.53
C LYS A 253 20.08 16.10 -19.21
N THR A 254 19.71 14.92 -18.74
CA THR A 254 20.66 13.85 -18.42
C THR A 254 21.45 13.41 -19.67
N GLN A 255 20.77 13.23 -20.79
CA GLN A 255 21.41 12.89 -22.07
C GLN A 255 22.35 13.98 -22.56
N GLU A 256 21.95 15.27 -22.46
CA GLU A 256 22.79 16.41 -22.82
C GLU A 256 24.04 16.47 -21.93
N GLU A 257 23.91 16.35 -20.61
CA GLU A 257 25.02 16.35 -19.66
C GLU A 257 26.00 15.19 -19.93
N TRP A 258 25.46 13.99 -20.18
CA TRP A 258 26.29 12.83 -20.50
C TRP A 258 26.93 12.94 -21.89
N GLY A 259 26.23 13.55 -22.86
CA GLY A 259 26.75 13.79 -24.20
C GLY A 259 27.95 14.72 -24.23
N GLN A 260 27.99 15.70 -23.32
CA GLN A 260 29.12 16.65 -23.17
C GLN A 260 30.38 16.02 -22.58
N LYS A 261 30.26 14.91 -21.84
CA LYS A 261 31.40 14.23 -21.22
C LYS A 261 32.17 13.42 -22.24
N LYS A 262 33.50 13.59 -22.30
CA LYS A 262 34.39 12.73 -23.08
C LYS A 262 34.35 11.30 -22.56
N GLY A 263 34.65 10.30 -23.42
CA GLY A 263 34.51 8.90 -23.07
C GLY A 263 35.25 8.51 -21.78
N ILE A 264 36.46 9.04 -21.58
CA ILE A 264 37.26 8.76 -20.37
C ILE A 264 36.67 9.41 -19.11
N GLU A 265 36.07 10.61 -19.22
CA GLU A 265 35.46 11.31 -18.09
C GLU A 265 34.24 10.57 -17.52
N ARG A 266 33.65 9.66 -18.30
CA ARG A 266 32.56 8.78 -17.85
C ARG A 266 33.04 7.60 -17.01
N SER A 267 34.35 7.31 -17.03
CA SER A 267 34.96 6.14 -16.42
C SER A 267 35.95 6.45 -15.31
N VAL A 268 36.21 7.76 -15.05
CA VAL A 268 37.17 8.19 -14.03
C VAL A 268 36.48 9.02 -12.95
N LEU A 269 37.08 9.04 -11.78
CA LEU A 269 36.63 9.91 -10.68
C LEU A 269 36.91 11.37 -11.05
N SER A 270 36.00 12.26 -10.69
CA SER A 270 36.19 13.70 -10.91
C SER A 270 37.34 14.24 -10.04
N GLU A 271 38.02 15.31 -10.50
CA GLU A 271 39.02 16.00 -9.71
C GLU A 271 38.48 16.43 -8.35
N ARG A 272 37.25 16.94 -8.30
CA ARG A 272 36.59 17.30 -7.04
C ARG A 272 36.46 16.10 -6.11
N PHE A 273 36.10 14.94 -6.59
CA PHE A 273 36.03 13.73 -5.75
C PHE A 273 37.39 13.41 -5.11
N MET A 274 38.46 13.50 -5.89
CA MET A 274 39.81 13.23 -5.39
C MET A 274 40.28 14.27 -4.39
N VAL A 275 39.94 15.55 -4.61
CA VAL A 275 40.26 16.66 -3.67
C VAL A 275 39.57 16.43 -2.32
N GLU A 276 38.26 16.10 -2.33
CA GLU A 276 37.49 15.85 -1.12
C GLU A 276 38.02 14.62 -0.36
N LEU A 277 38.27 13.53 -1.09
CA LEU A 277 38.81 12.30 -0.51
C LEU A 277 40.19 12.57 0.17
N ASN A 278 41.10 13.22 -0.50
CA ASN A 278 42.39 13.58 0.04
C ASN A 278 42.27 14.52 1.27
N GLY A 279 41.33 15.48 1.22
CA GLY A 279 41.04 16.34 2.35
C GLY A 279 40.55 15.61 3.60
N MET A 280 39.77 14.56 3.43
CA MET A 280 39.34 13.72 4.54
C MET A 280 40.49 12.90 5.16
N MET A 281 41.44 12.44 4.34
CA MET A 281 42.61 11.70 4.81
C MET A 281 43.64 12.60 5.49
N ALA A 282 43.73 13.87 5.10
CA ALA A 282 44.63 14.87 5.68
C ALA A 282 44.17 15.42 7.05
N LYS A 283 42.90 15.23 7.44
CA LYS A 283 42.41 15.63 8.75
C LYS A 283 43.05 14.78 9.85
N PRO A 284 43.62 15.35 10.92
CA PRO A 284 44.16 14.57 12.02
C PRO A 284 43.05 13.72 12.63
N LYS A 285 43.34 12.44 12.81
CA LYS A 285 42.43 11.51 13.55
C LYS A 285 42.13 12.14 14.89
N ALA A 286 40.89 12.48 15.15
CA ALA A 286 40.47 12.85 16.49
C ALA A 286 40.92 11.73 17.43
N LYS A 287 41.75 12.09 18.42
CA LYS A 287 42.11 11.14 19.47
C LYS A 287 40.82 10.73 20.17
N LEU A 288 40.48 9.46 20.03
CA LEU A 288 39.44 8.79 20.82
C LEU A 288 39.84 8.81 22.29
#